data_13b175d7f70bbba5c34fcf5b0d9d5e63
#
_entry.id   13b175d7f70bbba5c34fcf5b0d9d5e63
#
_cell.length_a   1.000
_cell.length_b   1.000
_cell.length_c   1.000
_cell.angle_alpha   90.00
_cell.angle_beta   90.00
_cell.angle_gamma   90.00
#
_symmetry.space_group_name_H-M   'P 1'
#
loop_
_entity.id
_entity.type
_entity.pdbx_description
1 polymer ?
#
loop_
_entity_poly.entity_id
_entity_poly.type
_entity_poly.pdbx_seq_one_letter_code
_entity_poly.pdbx_strand_id
1 'polypeptide(L)'
;MDPLELLLLVVLPPVLYVLIIYWTSPFKSINLKTAVRYLIGGIISISFHKIITVGFPYEPQFLFMKPGMDFWFLEVAPKEEIAKFLAFLGIWYISKKDEDNHPIGNMFYCGMVGLGFAMIENISYLQKYGHETLIIRQVTSTLSHMIFGMLAGYWFALGQIRSAKFSRSIFNMFTNRYPRFKTFIYSVMGVSCGILYHGLWNYNLMASSSAAYSIMILMLFGGLVGCKFAADSLNIRWKK
;
A
#
# COMPACT_ATOMS: atom_id res chain seq x y z
N MET A 1 21.99 -19.45 3.68
CA MET A 1 20.72 -19.63 2.97
C MET A 1 21.04 -19.78 1.49
N ASP A 2 20.48 -20.80 0.86
CA ASP A 2 20.63 -21.02 -0.56
C ASP A 2 19.93 -19.86 -1.35
N PRO A 3 20.59 -19.26 -2.37
CA PRO A 3 19.97 -18.26 -3.23
C PRO A 3 18.65 -18.71 -3.87
N LEU A 4 18.52 -20.00 -4.19
CA LEU A 4 17.29 -20.57 -4.74
C LEU A 4 16.16 -20.58 -3.67
N GLU A 5 16.48 -20.92 -2.46
CA GLU A 5 15.53 -20.89 -1.33
C GLU A 5 15.03 -19.47 -1.06
N LEU A 6 15.92 -18.49 -1.07
CA LEU A 6 15.54 -17.08 -0.95
C LEU A 6 14.59 -16.65 -2.09
N LEU A 7 14.92 -17.02 -3.33
CA LEU A 7 14.07 -16.73 -4.48
C LEU A 7 12.68 -17.33 -4.33
N LEU A 8 12.59 -18.61 -3.97
CA LEU A 8 11.31 -19.32 -3.86
C LEU A 8 10.46 -18.80 -2.71
N LEU A 9 11.07 -18.53 -1.56
CA LEU A 9 10.32 -18.15 -0.38
C LEU A 9 10.01 -16.65 -0.28
N VAL A 10 10.85 -15.78 -0.82
CA VAL A 10 10.68 -14.33 -0.67
C VAL A 10 10.12 -13.68 -1.93
N VAL A 11 10.58 -14.08 -3.12
CA VAL A 11 10.23 -13.40 -4.37
C VAL A 11 9.01 -14.01 -5.04
N LEU A 12 8.90 -15.34 -5.06
CA LEU A 12 7.85 -16.03 -5.82
C LEU A 12 6.44 -15.66 -5.33
N PRO A 13 6.10 -15.65 -4.04
CA PRO A 13 4.74 -15.33 -3.60
C PRO A 13 4.26 -13.93 -3.99
N PRO A 14 5.02 -12.83 -3.78
CA PRO A 14 4.65 -11.52 -4.31
C PRO A 14 4.45 -11.49 -5.82
N VAL A 15 5.31 -12.17 -6.58
CA VAL A 15 5.17 -12.26 -8.04
C VAL A 15 3.87 -12.99 -8.42
N LEU A 16 3.54 -14.09 -7.73
CA LEU A 16 2.27 -14.78 -7.94
C LEU A 16 1.07 -13.87 -7.67
N TYR A 17 1.10 -13.06 -6.61
CA TYR A 17 0.04 -12.08 -6.34
C TYR A 17 -0.10 -11.06 -7.47
N VAL A 18 1.00 -10.56 -8.01
CA VAL A 18 0.98 -9.67 -9.19
C VAL A 18 0.30 -10.36 -10.38
N LEU A 19 0.68 -11.61 -10.67
CA LEU A 19 0.11 -12.37 -11.79
C LEU A 19 -1.38 -12.68 -11.57
N ILE A 20 -1.78 -13.07 -10.35
CA ILE A 20 -3.19 -13.33 -10.01
C ILE A 20 -4.01 -12.05 -10.24
N ILE A 21 -3.56 -10.91 -9.73
CA ILE A 21 -4.23 -9.63 -9.93
C ILE A 21 -4.30 -9.27 -11.42
N TYR A 22 -3.22 -9.45 -12.16
CA TYR A 22 -3.16 -9.18 -13.59
C TYR A 22 -4.19 -10.01 -14.38
N TRP A 23 -4.31 -11.31 -14.08
CA TRP A 23 -5.22 -12.20 -14.80
C TRP A 23 -6.67 -12.11 -14.33
N THR A 24 -6.89 -11.85 -13.04
CA THR A 24 -8.25 -11.75 -12.47
C THR A 24 -8.84 -10.35 -12.55
N SER A 25 -8.00 -9.34 -12.83
CA SER A 25 -8.48 -7.97 -12.95
C SER A 25 -9.41 -7.83 -14.15
N PRO A 26 -10.67 -7.43 -13.96
CA PRO A 26 -11.60 -7.15 -15.06
C PRO A 26 -11.16 -5.93 -15.87
N PHE A 27 -10.09 -5.26 -15.46
CA PHE A 27 -9.58 -4.02 -16.04
C PHE A 27 -8.29 -4.30 -16.79
N LYS A 28 -8.30 -4.22 -18.11
CA LYS A 28 -7.09 -4.23 -18.97
C LYS A 28 -6.15 -3.05 -18.72
N SER A 29 -6.31 -2.35 -17.61
CA SER A 29 -5.58 -1.11 -17.25
C SER A 29 -4.30 -1.37 -16.45
N ILE A 30 -3.93 -2.63 -16.20
CA ILE A 30 -2.70 -2.98 -15.51
C ILE A 30 -1.67 -3.38 -16.55
N ASN A 31 -0.60 -2.59 -16.67
CA ASN A 31 0.56 -2.94 -17.46
C ASN A 31 1.58 -3.67 -16.58
N LEU A 32 1.97 -4.88 -16.97
CA LEU A 32 2.89 -5.71 -16.18
C LEU A 32 4.27 -5.04 -16.03
N LYS A 33 4.79 -4.41 -17.08
CA LYS A 33 6.07 -3.66 -17.00
C LYS A 33 5.99 -2.54 -15.98
N THR A 34 4.88 -1.83 -15.96
CA THR A 34 4.63 -0.76 -14.99
C THR A 34 4.46 -1.34 -13.59
N ALA A 35 3.73 -2.45 -13.41
CA ALA A 35 3.61 -3.13 -12.11
C ALA A 35 4.97 -3.52 -11.53
N VAL A 36 5.90 -4.05 -12.34
CA VAL A 36 7.27 -4.38 -11.92
C VAL A 36 8.03 -3.13 -11.47
N ARG A 37 7.89 -1.99 -12.17
CA ARG A 37 8.53 -0.73 -11.74
C ARG A 37 8.07 -0.31 -10.34
N TYR A 38 6.77 -0.43 -10.04
CA TYR A 38 6.25 -0.10 -8.72
C TYR A 38 6.63 -1.13 -7.65
N LEU A 39 6.76 -2.40 -8.00
CA LEU A 39 7.32 -3.42 -7.11
C LEU A 39 8.76 -3.07 -6.70
N ILE A 40 9.60 -2.69 -7.66
CA ILE A 40 10.97 -2.19 -7.42
C ILE A 40 10.92 -0.92 -6.54
N GLY A 41 9.97 -0.03 -6.79
CA GLY A 41 9.74 1.14 -5.94
C GLY A 41 9.46 0.79 -4.49
N GLY A 42 8.75 -0.30 -4.25
CA GLY A 42 8.53 -0.85 -2.91
C GLY A 42 9.83 -1.29 -2.24
N ILE A 43 10.71 -1.95 -2.99
CA ILE A 43 12.05 -2.31 -2.50
C ILE A 43 12.84 -1.05 -2.10
N ILE A 44 12.82 -0.02 -2.94
CA ILE A 44 13.50 1.25 -2.69
C ILE A 44 12.88 2.00 -1.50
N SER A 45 11.57 1.84 -1.24
CA SER A 45 10.89 2.55 -0.15
C SER A 45 11.44 2.23 1.24
N ILE A 46 12.12 1.09 1.42
CA ILE A 46 12.86 0.77 2.65
C ILE A 46 13.93 1.84 2.97
N SER A 47 14.56 2.41 1.94
CA SER A 47 15.54 3.48 2.15
C SER A 47 14.85 4.76 2.68
N PHE A 48 13.68 5.11 2.14
CA PHE A 48 12.88 6.21 2.68
C PHE A 48 12.42 5.94 4.12
N HIS A 49 11.98 4.71 4.41
CA HIS A 49 11.63 4.32 5.78
C HIS A 49 12.79 4.51 6.75
N LYS A 50 14.01 4.08 6.38
CA LYS A 50 15.21 4.28 7.21
C LYS A 50 15.52 5.77 7.45
N ILE A 51 15.42 6.60 6.41
CA ILE A 51 15.63 8.05 6.51
C ILE A 51 14.60 8.68 7.46
N ILE A 52 13.33 8.32 7.32
CA ILE A 52 12.26 8.82 8.20
C ILE A 52 12.50 8.38 9.64
N THR A 53 12.91 7.13 9.87
CA THR A 53 13.17 6.59 11.21
C THR A 53 14.34 7.31 11.89
N VAL A 54 15.40 7.63 11.17
CA VAL A 54 16.54 8.39 11.71
C VAL A 54 16.17 9.85 11.96
N GLY A 55 15.39 10.48 11.06
CA GLY A 55 14.98 11.87 11.17
C GLY A 55 13.92 12.14 12.25
N PHE A 56 13.12 11.14 12.56
CA PHE A 56 12.04 11.22 13.54
C PHE A 56 12.10 10.01 14.48
N PRO A 57 13.06 9.99 15.43
CA PRO A 57 13.17 8.92 16.40
C PRO A 57 11.91 8.85 17.29
N TYR A 58 11.51 7.62 17.62
CA TYR A 58 10.36 7.40 18.49
C TYR A 58 10.71 7.73 19.93
N GLU A 59 9.92 8.60 20.53
CA GLU A 59 9.95 8.86 21.97
C GLU A 59 8.61 8.41 22.58
N PRO A 60 8.60 7.41 23.47
CA PRO A 60 7.38 6.87 24.07
C PRO A 60 6.81 7.83 25.10
N GLN A 61 6.01 8.81 24.67
CA GLN A 61 5.43 9.81 25.57
C GLN A 61 3.91 10.01 25.43
N PHE A 62 3.20 9.17 24.69
CA PHE A 62 1.75 9.34 24.57
C PHE A 62 0.97 8.57 25.65
N LEU A 63 0.58 9.30 26.68
CA LEU A 63 -0.06 8.82 27.91
C LEU A 63 -1.46 8.24 27.72
N PHE A 64 -2.06 8.30 26.54
CA PHE A 64 -3.48 7.98 26.31
C PHE A 64 -3.74 6.66 25.61
N MET A 65 -2.73 5.96 25.15
CA MET A 65 -2.88 4.66 24.46
C MET A 65 -2.44 3.51 25.36
N LYS A 66 -3.04 2.33 25.15
CA LYS A 66 -2.58 1.12 25.81
C LYS A 66 -1.10 0.87 25.44
N PRO A 67 -0.28 0.37 26.38
CA PRO A 67 1.12 0.04 26.09
C PRO A 67 1.24 -0.81 24.82
N GLY A 68 2.06 -0.38 23.87
CA GLY A 68 2.26 -1.02 22.58
C GLY A 68 1.33 -0.56 21.45
N MET A 69 0.19 0.05 21.71
CA MET A 69 -0.63 0.64 20.63
C MET A 69 0.04 1.85 20.01
N ASP A 70 0.55 2.76 20.83
CA ASP A 70 1.28 3.96 20.42
C ASP A 70 2.44 3.62 19.48
N PHE A 71 3.22 2.57 19.80
CA PHE A 71 4.30 2.11 18.94
C PHE A 71 3.81 1.71 17.54
N TRP A 72 2.71 0.95 17.42
CA TRP A 72 2.23 0.49 16.12
C TRP A 72 1.55 1.59 15.31
N PHE A 73 0.78 2.46 15.98
CA PHE A 73 -0.01 3.49 15.31
C PHE A 73 0.73 4.81 15.08
N LEU A 74 1.72 5.15 15.88
CA LEU A 74 2.42 6.42 15.80
C LEU A 74 3.87 6.29 15.31
N GLU A 75 4.46 5.10 15.45
CA GLU A 75 5.84 4.86 15.03
C GLU A 75 5.93 4.01 13.78
N VAL A 76 5.52 2.75 13.83
CA VAL A 76 5.77 1.79 12.74
C VAL A 76 4.91 2.08 11.53
N ALA A 77 3.58 2.02 11.68
CA ALA A 77 2.67 2.14 10.55
C ALA A 77 2.78 3.48 9.80
N PRO A 78 2.88 4.66 10.48
CA PRO A 78 3.04 5.93 9.76
C PRO A 78 4.31 5.99 8.92
N LYS A 79 5.44 5.58 9.48
CA LYS A 79 6.72 5.65 8.78
C LYS A 79 6.76 4.75 7.57
N GLU A 80 6.23 3.54 7.68
CA GLU A 80 6.18 2.61 6.57
C GLU A 80 5.19 3.05 5.49
N GLU A 81 3.95 3.44 5.84
CA GLU A 81 2.95 3.81 4.85
C GLU A 81 3.32 5.12 4.13
N ILE A 82 3.91 6.09 4.84
CA ILE A 82 4.44 7.31 4.23
C ILE A 82 5.61 6.98 3.28
N ALA A 83 6.56 6.14 3.69
CA ALA A 83 7.69 5.76 2.85
C ALA A 83 7.23 5.05 1.56
N LYS A 84 6.30 4.11 1.65
CA LYS A 84 5.68 3.43 0.50
C LYS A 84 4.97 4.42 -0.42
N PHE A 85 4.19 5.33 0.14
CA PHE A 85 3.44 6.30 -0.63
C PHE A 85 4.34 7.33 -1.32
N LEU A 86 5.43 7.75 -0.70
CA LEU A 86 6.43 8.62 -1.32
C LEU A 86 7.12 7.93 -2.51
N ALA A 87 7.48 6.65 -2.38
CA ALA A 87 8.03 5.87 -3.49
C ALA A 87 7.01 5.74 -4.64
N PHE A 88 5.74 5.46 -4.33
CA PHE A 88 4.66 5.45 -5.30
C PHE A 88 4.55 6.79 -6.04
N LEU A 89 4.50 7.92 -5.31
CA LEU A 89 4.40 9.25 -5.92
C LEU A 89 5.60 9.59 -6.79
N GLY A 90 6.81 9.22 -6.38
CA GLY A 90 8.04 9.43 -7.18
C GLY A 90 7.95 8.72 -8.53
N ILE A 91 7.59 7.44 -8.56
CA ILE A 91 7.44 6.68 -9.79
C ILE A 91 6.27 7.24 -10.63
N TRP A 92 5.13 7.51 -10.00
CA TRP A 92 3.98 8.10 -10.68
C TRP A 92 4.34 9.42 -11.36
N TYR A 93 5.11 10.27 -10.71
CA TYR A 93 5.53 11.55 -11.25
C TYR A 93 6.44 11.38 -12.48
N ILE A 94 7.39 10.44 -12.41
CA ILE A 94 8.32 10.13 -13.51
C ILE A 94 7.56 9.49 -14.69
N SER A 95 6.64 8.57 -14.40
CA SER A 95 5.87 7.81 -15.40
C SER A 95 4.64 8.58 -15.92
N LYS A 96 4.44 9.84 -15.53
CA LYS A 96 3.24 10.63 -15.82
C LYS A 96 2.97 10.82 -17.32
N LYS A 97 3.98 10.65 -18.16
CA LYS A 97 3.88 10.76 -19.63
C LYS A 97 3.47 9.44 -20.28
N ASP A 98 3.55 8.32 -19.57
CA ASP A 98 3.17 7.02 -20.09
C ASP A 98 1.63 6.95 -20.13
N GLU A 99 1.05 6.38 -21.19
CA GLU A 99 -0.41 6.23 -21.38
C GLU A 99 -1.10 5.37 -20.30
N ASP A 100 -0.31 4.68 -19.47
CA ASP A 100 -0.75 3.75 -18.43
C ASP A 100 -1.25 4.43 -17.13
N ASN A 101 -1.35 5.75 -17.07
CA ASN A 101 -1.78 6.50 -15.88
C ASN A 101 -3.31 6.47 -15.65
N HIS A 102 -3.94 5.34 -15.90
CA HIS A 102 -5.35 5.15 -15.59
C HIS A 102 -5.56 5.16 -14.06
N PRO A 103 -6.55 5.90 -13.52
CA PRO A 103 -6.74 6.00 -12.06
C PRO A 103 -6.89 4.65 -11.36
N ILE A 104 -7.56 3.67 -12.01
CA ILE A 104 -7.70 2.32 -11.45
C ILE A 104 -6.33 1.63 -11.36
N GLY A 105 -5.49 1.79 -12.38
CA GLY A 105 -4.12 1.27 -12.37
C GLY A 105 -3.34 1.78 -11.16
N ASN A 106 -3.48 3.06 -10.81
CA ASN A 106 -2.80 3.67 -9.67
C ASN A 106 -3.13 3.01 -8.33
N MET A 107 -4.37 2.52 -8.15
CA MET A 107 -4.74 1.74 -6.98
C MET A 107 -3.90 0.45 -6.89
N PHE A 108 -3.82 -0.31 -7.98
CA PHE A 108 -3.05 -1.55 -8.03
C PHE A 108 -1.55 -1.30 -7.92
N TYR A 109 -1.03 -0.28 -8.60
CA TYR A 109 0.39 0.06 -8.55
C TYR A 109 0.85 0.47 -7.15
N CYS A 110 0.01 1.16 -6.39
CA CYS A 110 0.31 1.45 -4.99
C CYS A 110 0.35 0.16 -4.15
N GLY A 111 -0.51 -0.83 -4.43
CA GLY A 111 -0.43 -2.18 -3.86
C GLY A 111 0.86 -2.92 -4.23
N MET A 112 1.38 -2.74 -5.47
CA MET A 112 2.67 -3.32 -5.89
C MET A 112 3.84 -2.75 -5.07
N VAL A 113 3.79 -1.46 -4.73
CA VAL A 113 4.78 -0.87 -3.79
C VAL A 113 4.70 -1.55 -2.43
N GLY A 114 3.49 -1.83 -1.93
CA GLY A 114 3.30 -2.60 -0.69
C GLY A 114 3.93 -3.99 -0.75
N LEU A 115 3.74 -4.72 -1.86
CA LEU A 115 4.37 -6.03 -2.07
C LEU A 115 5.90 -5.95 -2.10
N GLY A 116 6.47 -4.98 -2.81
CA GLY A 116 7.93 -4.79 -2.89
C GLY A 116 8.55 -4.46 -1.53
N PHE A 117 7.86 -3.64 -0.71
CA PHE A 117 8.25 -3.37 0.66
C PHE A 117 8.27 -4.66 1.49
N ALA A 118 7.18 -5.44 1.46
CA ALA A 118 7.05 -6.69 2.18
C ALA A 118 8.13 -7.72 1.81
N MET A 119 8.59 -7.76 0.55
CA MET A 119 9.69 -8.65 0.15
C MET A 119 10.96 -8.39 0.97
N ILE A 120 11.36 -7.14 1.15
CA ILE A 120 12.57 -6.80 1.91
C ILE A 120 12.35 -7.02 3.41
N GLU A 121 11.18 -6.67 3.90
CA GLU A 121 10.83 -6.93 5.30
C GLU A 121 10.87 -8.44 5.60
N ASN A 122 10.36 -9.27 4.71
CA ASN A 122 10.36 -10.73 4.84
C ASN A 122 11.77 -11.33 4.88
N ILE A 123 12.76 -10.73 4.18
CA ILE A 123 14.17 -11.14 4.32
C ILE A 123 14.64 -10.93 5.78
N SER A 124 14.31 -9.78 6.35
CA SER A 124 14.67 -9.48 7.74
C SER A 124 14.00 -10.44 8.75
N TYR A 125 12.74 -10.78 8.50
CA TYR A 125 12.00 -11.73 9.33
C TYR A 125 12.54 -13.16 9.18
N LEU A 126 12.91 -13.57 7.97
CA LEU A 126 13.53 -14.87 7.71
C LEU A 126 14.83 -15.01 8.49
N GLN A 127 15.68 -13.97 8.47
CA GLN A 127 16.95 -13.96 9.20
C GLN A 127 16.76 -13.99 10.71
N LYS A 128 15.69 -13.39 11.24
CA LYS A 128 15.47 -13.25 12.68
C LYS A 128 14.67 -14.41 13.27
N TYR A 129 13.70 -14.94 12.53
CA TYR A 129 12.69 -15.87 13.06
C TYR A 129 12.57 -17.20 12.30
N GLY A 130 13.32 -17.35 11.19
CA GLY A 130 13.36 -18.59 10.42
C GLY A 130 12.19 -18.76 9.42
N HIS A 131 12.17 -19.94 8.80
CA HIS A 131 11.33 -20.25 7.63
C HIS A 131 9.84 -20.34 7.94
N GLU A 132 9.47 -20.91 9.10
CA GLU A 132 8.06 -21.09 9.49
C GLU A 132 7.34 -19.74 9.57
N THR A 133 7.99 -18.75 10.20
CA THR A 133 7.46 -17.40 10.27
C THR A 133 7.30 -16.79 8.87
N LEU A 134 8.26 -17.03 7.98
CA LEU A 134 8.19 -16.51 6.62
C LEU A 134 7.01 -17.09 5.84
N ILE A 135 6.76 -18.40 5.89
CA ILE A 135 5.65 -19.05 5.19
C ILE A 135 4.31 -18.42 5.61
N ILE A 136 4.10 -18.25 6.90
CA ILE A 136 2.89 -17.61 7.42
C ILE A 136 2.79 -16.15 6.92
N ARG A 137 3.88 -15.41 6.96
CA ARG A 137 3.93 -14.02 6.50
C ARG A 137 3.61 -13.87 5.02
N GLN A 138 3.95 -14.83 4.16
CA GLN A 138 3.64 -14.76 2.74
C GLN A 138 2.13 -14.69 2.48
N VAL A 139 1.34 -15.44 3.20
CA VAL A 139 -0.12 -15.46 3.03
C VAL A 139 -0.87 -14.45 3.91
N THR A 140 -0.18 -13.83 4.85
CA THR A 140 -0.78 -12.88 5.80
C THR A 140 -0.22 -11.47 5.62
N SER A 141 0.94 -11.17 6.21
CA SER A 141 1.53 -9.83 6.22
C SER A 141 1.86 -9.31 4.81
N THR A 142 2.40 -10.16 3.93
CA THR A 142 2.71 -9.75 2.54
C THR A 142 1.46 -9.28 1.81
N LEU A 143 0.36 -10.04 1.93
CA LEU A 143 -0.92 -9.69 1.32
C LEU A 143 -1.54 -8.44 1.99
N SER A 144 -1.36 -8.29 3.31
CA SER A 144 -1.82 -7.11 4.03
C SER A 144 -1.12 -5.83 3.59
N HIS A 145 0.20 -5.85 3.36
CA HIS A 145 0.93 -4.70 2.81
C HIS A 145 0.42 -4.30 1.42
N MET A 146 0.03 -5.26 0.59
CA MET A 146 -0.63 -4.97 -0.68
C MET A 146 -1.97 -4.26 -0.46
N ILE A 147 -2.79 -4.74 0.47
CA ILE A 147 -4.10 -4.14 0.79
C ILE A 147 -3.92 -2.70 1.31
N PHE A 148 -2.97 -2.46 2.21
CA PHE A 148 -2.69 -1.11 2.73
C PHE A 148 -2.32 -0.15 1.59
N GLY A 149 -1.43 -0.58 0.69
CA GLY A 149 -1.08 0.18 -0.50
C GLY A 149 -2.28 0.42 -1.41
N MET A 150 -3.11 -0.59 -1.68
CA MET A 150 -4.31 -0.45 -2.50
C MET A 150 -5.32 0.53 -1.91
N LEU A 151 -5.48 0.58 -0.58
CA LEU A 151 -6.32 1.57 0.10
C LEU A 151 -5.80 3.00 -0.14
N ALA A 152 -4.50 3.22 0.04
CA ALA A 152 -3.89 4.53 -0.25
C ALA A 152 -4.07 4.91 -1.73
N GLY A 153 -3.82 3.98 -2.64
CA GLY A 153 -3.96 4.16 -4.08
C GLY A 153 -5.40 4.39 -4.54
N TYR A 154 -6.39 3.79 -3.88
CA TYR A 154 -7.82 4.04 -4.16
C TYR A 154 -8.19 5.50 -3.92
N TRP A 155 -7.83 6.05 -2.77
CA TRP A 155 -8.12 7.43 -2.45
C TRP A 155 -7.38 8.39 -3.38
N PHE A 156 -6.11 8.11 -3.69
CA PHE A 156 -5.36 8.88 -4.67
C PHE A 156 -6.07 8.90 -6.04
N ALA A 157 -6.47 7.73 -6.55
CA ALA A 157 -7.21 7.60 -7.81
C ALA A 157 -8.54 8.34 -7.79
N LEU A 158 -9.28 8.25 -6.68
CA LEU A 158 -10.54 8.97 -6.49
C LEU A 158 -10.33 10.49 -6.51
N GLY A 159 -9.25 10.97 -5.89
CA GLY A 159 -8.85 12.37 -5.94
C GLY A 159 -8.57 12.84 -7.37
N GLN A 160 -7.89 12.03 -8.18
CA GLN A 160 -7.63 12.33 -9.60
C GLN A 160 -8.93 12.41 -10.42
N ILE A 161 -9.84 11.43 -10.27
CA ILE A 161 -11.14 11.41 -10.97
C ILE A 161 -11.97 12.65 -10.62
N ARG A 162 -12.05 12.99 -9.34
CA ARG A 162 -12.82 14.15 -8.88
C ARG A 162 -12.18 15.48 -9.31
N SER A 163 -10.87 15.53 -9.36
CA SER A 163 -10.12 16.70 -9.86
C SER A 163 -10.32 16.89 -11.36
N ALA A 164 -10.29 15.82 -12.16
CA ALA A 164 -10.51 15.88 -13.60
C ALA A 164 -11.93 16.35 -13.96
N LYS A 165 -12.95 15.86 -13.25
CA LYS A 165 -14.35 16.28 -13.45
C LYS A 165 -14.57 17.75 -13.12
N PHE A 166 -13.90 18.27 -12.10
CA PHE A 166 -13.98 19.68 -11.73
C PHE A 166 -13.30 20.59 -12.76
N SER A 167 -12.18 20.15 -13.35
CA SER A 167 -11.45 20.89 -14.38
C SER A 167 -12.22 21.05 -15.70
N ARG A 168 -13.20 20.21 -15.98
CA ARG A 168 -14.06 20.30 -17.17
C ARG A 168 -15.17 21.36 -17.06
N SER A 169 -15.38 21.95 -15.91
CA SER A 169 -16.35 23.05 -15.73
C SER A 169 -15.73 24.36 -16.21
N ILE A 170 -16.43 25.08 -17.09
CA ILE A 170 -16.00 26.35 -17.73
C ILE A 170 -15.57 27.40 -16.70
N PHE A 171 -16.13 27.37 -15.49
CA PHE A 171 -15.82 28.31 -14.41
C PHE A 171 -14.41 28.12 -13.83
N ASN A 172 -13.72 27.01 -14.10
CA ASN A 172 -12.44 26.66 -13.50
C ASN A 172 -11.22 26.85 -14.40
N MET A 173 -11.39 27.43 -15.56
CA MET A 173 -10.25 27.78 -16.45
C MET A 173 -9.24 28.73 -15.77
N PHE A 174 -9.65 29.47 -14.76
CA PHE A 174 -8.82 30.46 -14.06
C PHE A 174 -8.18 29.97 -12.76
N THR A 175 -8.52 28.76 -12.26
CA THR A 175 -7.98 28.27 -10.98
C THR A 175 -7.28 26.93 -11.12
N ASN A 176 -6.10 26.94 -11.72
CA ASN A 176 -5.21 25.78 -11.88
C ASN A 176 -4.72 25.18 -10.53
N ARG A 177 -5.10 25.76 -9.37
CA ARG A 177 -4.68 25.33 -8.03
C ARG A 177 -5.59 24.27 -7.39
N TYR A 178 -6.88 24.27 -7.66
CA TYR A 178 -7.87 23.43 -6.98
C TYR A 178 -7.79 21.92 -7.31
N PRO A 179 -7.52 21.46 -8.53
CA PRO A 179 -7.44 20.03 -8.83
C PRO A 179 -6.36 19.31 -8.04
N ARG A 180 -5.20 19.96 -7.87
CA ARG A 180 -4.06 19.39 -7.12
C ARG A 180 -4.35 19.29 -5.63
N PHE A 181 -5.04 20.28 -5.07
CA PHE A 181 -5.40 20.30 -3.64
C PHE A 181 -6.37 19.17 -3.27
N LYS A 182 -7.38 18.91 -4.10
CA LYS A 182 -8.29 17.76 -3.87
C LYS A 182 -7.52 16.44 -3.91
N THR A 183 -6.69 16.22 -4.90
CA THR A 183 -5.87 15.00 -4.96
C THR A 183 -4.98 14.87 -3.72
N PHE A 184 -4.40 15.94 -3.24
CA PHE A 184 -3.62 15.96 -2.01
C PHE A 184 -4.46 15.55 -0.79
N ILE A 185 -5.64 16.14 -0.57
CA ILE A 185 -6.52 15.78 0.56
C ILE A 185 -6.91 14.29 0.50
N TYR A 186 -7.31 13.80 -0.68
CA TYR A 186 -7.62 12.39 -0.85
C TYR A 186 -6.41 11.48 -0.62
N SER A 187 -5.21 11.91 -1.00
CA SER A 187 -3.97 11.17 -0.72
C SER A 187 -3.71 11.06 0.79
N VAL A 188 -3.87 12.17 1.51
CA VAL A 188 -3.74 12.16 2.99
C VAL A 188 -4.76 11.21 3.61
N MET A 189 -6.04 11.25 3.19
CA MET A 189 -7.05 10.30 3.66
C MET A 189 -6.65 8.86 3.37
N GLY A 190 -6.13 8.58 2.18
CA GLY A 190 -5.71 7.24 1.80
C GLY A 190 -4.55 6.71 2.63
N VAL A 191 -3.52 7.50 2.82
CA VAL A 191 -2.37 7.14 3.68
C VAL A 191 -2.83 6.94 5.13
N SER A 192 -3.71 7.81 5.64
CA SER A 192 -4.27 7.65 6.99
C SER A 192 -5.07 6.34 7.13
N CYS A 193 -5.87 5.96 6.13
CA CYS A 193 -6.56 4.65 6.13
C CYS A 193 -5.56 3.49 6.13
N GLY A 194 -4.50 3.58 5.34
CA GLY A 194 -3.42 2.58 5.33
C GLY A 194 -2.75 2.47 6.70
N ILE A 195 -2.40 3.59 7.33
CA ILE A 195 -1.80 3.65 8.67
C ILE A 195 -2.70 2.99 9.72
N LEU A 196 -4.00 3.35 9.72
CA LEU A 196 -4.95 2.77 10.68
C LEU A 196 -5.09 1.26 10.50
N TYR A 197 -5.19 0.81 9.27
CA TYR A 197 -5.32 -0.62 8.96
C TYR A 197 -4.05 -1.40 9.33
N HIS A 198 -2.89 -0.85 9.01
CA HIS A 198 -1.59 -1.42 9.33
C HIS A 198 -1.35 -1.45 10.86
N GLY A 199 -1.63 -0.37 11.55
CA GLY A 199 -1.51 -0.31 13.02
C GLY A 199 -2.40 -1.34 13.72
N LEU A 200 -3.67 -1.49 13.27
CA LEU A 200 -4.58 -2.53 13.75
C LEU A 200 -4.04 -3.93 13.46
N TRP A 201 -3.50 -4.16 12.27
CA TRP A 201 -2.90 -5.44 11.90
C TRP A 201 -1.77 -5.82 12.86
N ASN A 202 -0.78 -4.95 13.04
CA ASN A 202 0.37 -5.20 13.89
C ASN A 202 -0.01 -5.34 15.38
N TYR A 203 -0.95 -4.52 15.85
CA TYR A 203 -1.45 -4.62 17.21
C TYR A 203 -2.11 -5.98 17.49
N ASN A 204 -2.95 -6.48 16.59
CA ASN A 204 -3.58 -7.80 16.74
C ASN A 204 -2.55 -8.94 16.61
N LEU A 205 -1.55 -8.81 15.74
CA LEU A 205 -0.48 -9.80 15.62
C LEU A 205 0.28 -9.94 16.94
N MET A 206 0.54 -8.86 17.64
CA MET A 206 1.22 -8.89 18.95
C MET A 206 0.33 -9.33 20.10
N ALA A 207 -0.98 -9.13 19.98
CA ALA A 207 -1.93 -9.60 21.01
C ALA A 207 -2.01 -11.12 21.11
N SER A 208 -1.62 -11.88 20.07
CA SER A 208 -1.43 -13.32 20.02
C SER A 208 -2.59 -14.14 20.66
N SER A 209 -3.82 -13.63 20.56
CA SER A 209 -5.03 -14.29 21.08
C SER A 209 -5.86 -14.89 19.96
N SER A 210 -6.70 -15.88 20.25
CA SER A 210 -7.64 -16.44 19.27
C SER A 210 -8.57 -15.36 18.66
N ALA A 211 -9.02 -14.43 19.48
CA ALA A 211 -9.83 -13.30 19.03
C ALA A 211 -9.02 -12.38 18.08
N ALA A 212 -7.76 -12.08 18.39
CA ALA A 212 -6.90 -11.28 17.55
C ALA A 212 -6.65 -11.94 16.17
N TYR A 213 -6.39 -13.24 16.14
CA TYR A 213 -6.25 -13.99 14.88
C TYR A 213 -7.54 -13.99 14.06
N SER A 214 -8.70 -14.13 14.69
CA SER A 214 -9.99 -14.02 13.99
C SER A 214 -10.20 -12.64 13.39
N ILE A 215 -9.84 -11.56 14.11
CA ILE A 215 -9.88 -10.19 13.60
C ILE A 215 -8.95 -10.03 12.40
N MET A 216 -7.72 -10.55 12.45
CA MET A 216 -6.77 -10.47 11.34
C MET A 216 -7.29 -11.21 10.09
N ILE A 217 -7.91 -12.38 10.25
CA ILE A 217 -8.53 -13.10 9.15
C ILE A 217 -9.66 -12.28 8.54
N LEU A 218 -10.54 -11.70 9.36
CA LEU A 218 -11.62 -10.81 8.89
C LEU A 218 -11.08 -9.56 8.18
N MET A 219 -10.00 -8.97 8.70
CA MET A 219 -9.32 -7.85 8.06
C MET A 219 -8.78 -8.27 6.68
N LEU A 220 -8.11 -9.42 6.57
CA LEU A 220 -7.56 -9.88 5.30
C LEU A 220 -8.64 -10.09 4.25
N PHE A 221 -9.67 -10.87 4.55
CA PHE A 221 -10.78 -11.12 3.64
C PHE A 221 -11.58 -9.85 3.36
N GLY A 222 -11.93 -9.07 4.39
CA GLY A 222 -12.63 -7.81 4.25
C GLY A 222 -11.83 -6.79 3.42
N GLY A 223 -10.51 -6.75 3.59
CA GLY A 223 -9.61 -5.93 2.81
C GLY A 223 -9.59 -6.31 1.33
N LEU A 224 -9.48 -7.60 1.01
CA LEU A 224 -9.51 -8.09 -0.38
C LEU A 224 -10.86 -7.79 -1.05
N VAL A 225 -11.96 -8.09 -0.38
CA VAL A 225 -13.32 -7.78 -0.88
C VAL A 225 -13.51 -6.28 -1.03
N GLY A 226 -13.07 -5.49 -0.05
CA GLY A 226 -13.10 -4.03 -0.09
C GLY A 226 -12.31 -3.45 -1.26
N CYS A 227 -11.10 -3.99 -1.53
CA CYS A 227 -10.30 -3.59 -2.68
C CYS A 227 -10.99 -3.88 -4.01
N LYS A 228 -11.70 -5.02 -4.12
CA LYS A 228 -12.50 -5.32 -5.32
C LYS A 228 -13.62 -4.30 -5.51
N PHE A 229 -14.44 -4.04 -4.48
CA PHE A 229 -15.51 -3.04 -4.56
C PHE A 229 -14.96 -1.63 -4.85
N ALA A 230 -13.81 -1.28 -4.28
CA ALA A 230 -13.14 -0.02 -4.54
C ALA A 230 -12.75 0.10 -6.02
N ALA A 231 -12.15 -0.93 -6.61
CA ALA A 231 -11.79 -0.96 -8.02
C ALA A 231 -13.02 -0.85 -8.94
N ASP A 232 -14.10 -1.58 -8.64
CA ASP A 232 -15.37 -1.48 -9.38
C ASP A 232 -15.97 -0.07 -9.28
N SER A 233 -15.96 0.53 -8.10
CA SER A 233 -16.41 1.92 -7.88
C SER A 233 -15.59 2.94 -8.69
N LEU A 234 -14.27 2.80 -8.77
CA LEU A 234 -13.43 3.65 -9.59
C LEU A 234 -13.75 3.50 -11.08
N ASN A 235 -13.97 2.28 -11.56
CA ASN A 235 -14.33 2.02 -12.96
C ASN A 235 -15.65 2.69 -13.36
N ILE A 236 -16.70 2.56 -12.53
CA ILE A 236 -17.99 3.21 -12.75
C ILE A 236 -17.83 4.74 -12.78
N ARG A 237 -17.01 5.29 -11.88
CA ARG A 237 -16.79 6.74 -11.79
C ARG A 237 -15.95 7.30 -12.92
N TRP A 238 -15.04 6.50 -13.46
CA TRP A 238 -14.20 6.89 -14.59
C TRP A 238 -14.96 6.94 -15.91
N LYS A 239 -15.88 6.00 -16.13
CA LYS A 239 -16.70 5.94 -17.35
C LYS A 239 -17.78 7.03 -17.43
N LYS A 240 -18.20 7.60 -16.32
CA LYS A 240 -19.14 8.75 -16.23
C LYS A 240 -18.42 10.08 -16.37
#